data_7d860fba3b8f585f27fd4001073c76ef
#
_entry.id   7d860fba3b8f585f27fd4001073c76ef
#
_cell.length_a   1.000
_cell.length_b   1.000
_cell.length_c   1.000
_cell.angle_alpha   90.00
_cell.angle_beta   90.00
_cell.angle_gamma   90.00
#
_symmetry.space_group_name_H-M   'P 1'
#
loop_
_entity.id
_entity.type
_entity.pdbx_description
1 polymer ?
#
loop_
_entity_poly.entity_id
_entity_poly.type
_entity_poly.pdbx_seq_one_letter_code
_entity_poly.pdbx_strand_id
1 'polypeptide(L)'
;YVSVLHSFQDFAGGRGIPLPMDEVFTPMRLKAYEEWLMQTKKRPLKMNSVTSYMSSLRAVYNRWMPVGTPGYNPQLFVGVHTRVVSQTKRALRGWQMEKLLRAENDDLTREERRALAYFRLMFLCRGIPFIDLAHLRRQDLQGEYLVYLRHKTQKPMRVKLSPEALRLLRGLGQKTTPSSPYLLPILDAEIQDGWEQYLSYQIALRNFNRTLKQ
;
A
#
# COMPACT_ATOMS: atom_id res chain seq x y z
N TYR A 1 8.74 8.80 -7.71
CA TYR A 1 9.88 9.25 -8.56
C TYR A 1 10.93 9.99 -7.74
N VAL A 2 10.58 11.01 -6.94
CA VAL A 2 11.52 11.84 -6.17
C VAL A 2 12.47 11.00 -5.31
N SER A 3 11.95 10.02 -4.56
CA SER A 3 12.75 9.11 -3.72
C SER A 3 13.78 8.29 -4.52
N VAL A 4 13.44 7.94 -5.77
CA VAL A 4 14.35 7.20 -6.66
C VAL A 4 15.45 8.10 -7.16
N LEU A 5 15.12 9.34 -7.56
CA LEU A 5 16.11 10.32 -7.99
C LEU A 5 17.07 10.69 -6.85
N HIS A 6 16.56 10.93 -5.65
CA HIS A 6 17.42 11.13 -4.47
C HIS A 6 18.33 9.94 -4.20
N SER A 7 17.82 8.71 -4.33
CA SER A 7 18.64 7.51 -4.16
C SER A 7 19.72 7.40 -5.24
N PHE A 8 19.41 7.83 -6.46
CA PHE A 8 20.40 7.86 -7.54
C PHE A 8 21.47 8.94 -7.30
N GLN A 9 21.08 10.11 -6.79
CA GLN A 9 22.04 11.14 -6.38
C GLN A 9 22.95 10.66 -5.24
N ASP A 10 22.39 9.94 -4.23
CA ASP A 10 23.19 9.35 -3.15
C ASP A 10 24.23 8.35 -3.69
N PHE A 11 23.88 7.55 -4.73
CA PHE A 11 24.82 6.68 -5.45
C PHE A 11 25.88 7.46 -6.22
N ALA A 12 25.51 8.56 -6.84
CA ALA A 12 26.37 9.34 -7.71
C ALA A 12 27.35 10.30 -6.98
N GLY A 13 27.33 10.29 -5.64
CA GLY A 13 28.27 11.10 -4.84
C GLY A 13 27.62 12.11 -3.91
N GLY A 14 26.29 12.24 -3.93
CA GLY A 14 25.53 13.05 -2.99
C GLY A 14 24.47 13.95 -3.60
N ARG A 15 23.57 14.43 -2.74
CA ARG A 15 22.48 15.33 -3.11
C ARG A 15 23.03 16.73 -3.36
N GLY A 16 22.49 17.39 -4.38
CA GLY A 16 22.91 18.74 -4.77
C GLY A 16 23.99 18.77 -5.86
N ILE A 17 24.56 17.62 -6.24
CA ILE A 17 25.44 17.53 -7.39
C ILE A 17 24.57 17.45 -8.65
N PRO A 18 24.71 18.37 -9.63
CA PRO A 18 24.04 18.25 -10.91
C PRO A 18 24.43 16.96 -11.62
N LEU A 19 23.43 16.22 -12.08
CA LEU A 19 23.63 14.97 -12.83
C LEU A 19 23.17 15.20 -14.27
N PRO A 20 24.09 15.34 -15.23
CA PRO A 20 23.74 15.38 -16.64
C PRO A 20 23.00 14.12 -17.05
N MET A 21 21.89 14.26 -17.77
CA MET A 21 20.99 13.13 -18.08
C MET A 21 21.65 12.13 -19.04
N ASP A 22 22.53 12.57 -19.89
CA ASP A 22 23.35 11.74 -20.79
C ASP A 22 24.37 10.88 -20.02
N GLU A 23 24.91 11.39 -18.92
CA GLU A 23 25.78 10.63 -18.02
C GLU A 23 24.99 9.65 -17.14
N VAL A 24 23.79 10.02 -16.71
CA VAL A 24 22.92 9.19 -15.88
C VAL A 24 22.42 7.96 -16.65
N PHE A 25 21.94 8.18 -17.86
CA PHE A 25 21.30 7.16 -18.66
C PHE A 25 22.29 6.42 -19.59
N THR A 26 23.27 5.77 -18.98
CA THR A 26 24.15 4.81 -19.67
C THR A 26 23.92 3.40 -19.14
N PRO A 27 24.07 2.34 -19.98
CA PRO A 27 23.89 0.96 -19.54
C PRO A 27 24.80 0.59 -18.35
N MET A 28 26.05 1.02 -18.42
CA MET A 28 27.04 0.77 -17.36
C MET A 28 26.64 1.42 -16.03
N ARG A 29 26.19 2.68 -16.06
CA ARG A 29 25.81 3.38 -14.83
C ARG A 29 24.52 2.84 -14.23
N LEU A 30 23.55 2.45 -15.05
CA LEU A 30 22.34 1.81 -14.58
C LEU A 30 22.63 0.46 -13.94
N LYS A 31 23.55 -0.32 -14.51
CA LYS A 31 23.96 -1.60 -13.94
C LYS A 31 24.71 -1.43 -12.62
N ALA A 32 25.64 -0.51 -12.56
CA ALA A 32 26.37 -0.16 -11.33
C ALA A 32 25.41 0.32 -10.21
N TYR A 33 24.39 1.13 -10.56
CA TYR A 33 23.38 1.56 -9.59
C TYR A 33 22.52 0.39 -9.10
N GLU A 34 22.13 -0.54 -9.97
CA GLU A 34 21.41 -1.74 -9.60
C GLU A 34 22.18 -2.57 -8.57
N GLU A 35 23.46 -2.78 -8.81
CA GLU A 35 24.37 -3.51 -7.91
C GLU A 35 24.54 -2.77 -6.57
N TRP A 36 24.70 -1.45 -6.63
CA TRP A 36 24.79 -0.63 -5.43
C TRP A 36 23.52 -0.72 -4.57
N LEU A 37 22.33 -0.71 -5.18
CA LEU A 37 21.06 -0.87 -4.48
C LEU A 37 20.97 -2.22 -3.76
N MET A 38 21.56 -3.28 -4.31
CA MET A 38 21.48 -4.62 -3.77
C MET A 38 22.58 -4.94 -2.75
N GLN A 39 23.75 -4.33 -2.87
CA GLN A 39 24.94 -4.75 -2.13
C GLN A 39 25.53 -3.64 -1.24
N THR A 40 25.68 -2.44 -1.78
CA THR A 40 26.50 -1.39 -1.15
C THR A 40 25.68 -0.38 -0.35
N LYS A 41 24.41 -0.23 -0.68
CA LYS A 41 23.54 0.70 0.04
C LYS A 41 23.48 0.37 1.53
N LYS A 42 23.49 1.37 2.39
CA LYS A 42 23.40 1.22 3.87
C LYS A 42 22.27 0.27 4.34
N ARG A 43 21.19 0.18 3.55
CA ARG A 43 20.11 -0.81 3.71
C ARG A 43 19.84 -1.44 2.35
N PRO A 44 20.46 -2.57 2.02
CA PRO A 44 20.30 -3.25 0.74
C PRO A 44 18.83 -3.53 0.42
N LEU A 45 18.45 -3.36 -0.83
CA LEU A 45 17.07 -3.55 -1.27
C LEU A 45 16.87 -4.97 -1.80
N LYS A 46 15.68 -5.51 -1.55
CA LYS A 46 15.25 -6.76 -2.19
C LYS A 46 14.95 -6.53 -3.68
N MET A 47 15.11 -7.58 -4.50
CA MET A 47 14.96 -7.56 -5.95
C MET A 47 13.72 -6.79 -6.45
N ASN A 48 12.53 -7.04 -5.90
CA ASN A 48 11.32 -6.33 -6.34
C ASN A 48 11.34 -4.83 -6.03
N SER A 49 12.06 -4.41 -4.98
CA SER A 49 12.27 -2.98 -4.71
C SER A 49 13.23 -2.38 -5.72
N VAL A 50 14.33 -3.07 -6.04
CA VAL A 50 15.28 -2.67 -7.09
C VAL A 50 14.56 -2.53 -8.43
N THR A 51 13.76 -3.51 -8.81
CA THR A 51 12.91 -3.47 -10.01
C THR A 51 12.00 -2.24 -10.05
N SER A 52 11.40 -1.87 -8.91
CA SER A 52 10.57 -0.65 -8.82
C SER A 52 11.39 0.62 -9.06
N TYR A 53 12.62 0.68 -8.55
CA TYR A 53 13.55 1.79 -8.76
C TYR A 53 13.94 1.89 -10.24
N MET A 54 14.36 0.77 -10.85
CA MET A 54 14.71 0.73 -12.27
C MET A 54 13.55 1.08 -13.18
N SER A 55 12.34 0.58 -12.88
CA SER A 55 11.12 0.94 -13.62
C SER A 55 10.78 2.43 -13.53
N SER A 56 11.04 3.05 -12.37
CA SER A 56 10.86 4.49 -12.18
C SER A 56 11.87 5.30 -12.98
N LEU A 57 13.14 4.89 -13.01
CA LEU A 57 14.17 5.53 -13.84
C LEU A 57 13.85 5.38 -15.33
N ARG A 58 13.37 4.21 -15.76
CA ARG A 58 12.90 4.00 -17.13
C ARG A 58 11.75 4.95 -17.50
N ALA A 59 10.82 5.19 -16.59
CA ALA A 59 9.73 6.13 -16.82
C ALA A 59 10.25 7.58 -16.93
N VAL A 60 11.24 7.96 -16.12
CA VAL A 60 11.91 9.27 -16.22
C VAL A 60 12.63 9.40 -17.56
N TYR A 61 13.42 8.40 -17.95
CA TYR A 61 14.10 8.38 -19.24
C TYR A 61 13.14 8.54 -20.42
N ASN A 62 12.09 7.74 -20.45
CA ASN A 62 11.10 7.79 -21.56
C ASN A 62 10.34 9.13 -21.61
N ARG A 63 10.26 9.86 -20.51
CA ARG A 63 9.66 11.20 -20.47
C ARG A 63 10.64 12.29 -20.94
N TRP A 64 11.92 12.16 -20.58
CA TRP A 64 12.97 13.06 -21.01
C TRP A 64 13.36 12.84 -22.47
N MET A 65 13.44 11.57 -22.90
CA MET A 65 13.81 11.15 -24.25
C MET A 65 12.68 10.27 -24.81
N PRO A 66 11.62 10.84 -25.39
CA PRO A 66 10.54 10.06 -25.99
C PRO A 66 11.01 9.19 -27.14
N VAL A 67 10.30 8.09 -27.39
CA VAL A 67 10.54 7.20 -28.53
C VAL A 67 10.49 8.01 -29.84
N GLY A 68 11.49 7.83 -30.70
CA GLY A 68 11.63 8.58 -31.95
C GLY A 68 12.46 9.87 -31.85
N THR A 69 12.86 10.29 -30.65
CA THR A 69 13.80 11.40 -30.48
C THR A 69 15.21 10.97 -30.91
N PRO A 70 15.96 11.81 -31.62
CA PRO A 70 17.38 11.52 -31.93
C PRO A 70 18.16 11.22 -30.64
N GLY A 71 18.90 10.10 -30.64
CA GLY A 71 19.62 9.61 -29.45
C GLY A 71 18.82 8.71 -28.50
N TYR A 72 17.54 8.46 -28.74
CA TYR A 72 16.77 7.48 -27.95
C TYR A 72 17.38 6.09 -28.07
N ASN A 73 17.71 5.47 -26.93
CA ASN A 73 18.27 4.13 -26.89
C ASN A 73 17.22 3.12 -26.34
N PRO A 74 16.59 2.30 -27.19
CA PRO A 74 15.61 1.30 -26.77
C PRO A 74 16.23 0.17 -25.93
N GLN A 75 17.56 -0.04 -26.03
CA GLN A 75 18.28 -1.09 -25.34
C GLN A 75 18.83 -0.67 -23.96
N LEU A 76 18.66 0.57 -23.58
CA LEU A 76 19.26 1.16 -22.37
C LEU A 76 18.99 0.33 -21.09
N PHE A 77 17.79 -0.25 -20.96
CA PHE A 77 17.35 -0.99 -19.78
C PHE A 77 17.36 -2.52 -19.96
N VAL A 78 17.95 -3.05 -21.02
CA VAL A 78 17.95 -4.50 -21.29
C VAL A 78 18.76 -5.27 -20.24
N GLY A 79 19.84 -4.71 -19.76
CA GLY A 79 20.72 -5.35 -18.78
C GLY A 79 20.31 -5.23 -17.31
N VAL A 80 19.17 -4.59 -17.01
CA VAL A 80 18.73 -4.33 -15.63
C VAL A 80 17.31 -4.85 -15.37
N HIS A 81 17.00 -5.13 -14.09
CA HIS A 81 15.73 -5.68 -13.69
C HIS A 81 14.62 -4.61 -13.67
N THR A 82 13.80 -4.59 -14.70
CA THR A 82 12.63 -3.70 -14.81
C THR A 82 11.28 -4.41 -14.69
N ARG A 83 11.28 -5.75 -14.54
CA ARG A 83 10.07 -6.56 -14.41
C ARG A 83 9.99 -7.19 -13.02
N VAL A 84 8.85 -7.01 -12.36
CA VAL A 84 8.60 -7.61 -11.05
C VAL A 84 8.54 -9.14 -11.19
N VAL A 85 9.34 -9.85 -10.40
CA VAL A 85 9.23 -11.30 -10.27
C VAL A 85 8.04 -11.60 -9.36
N SER A 86 7.09 -12.39 -9.87
CA SER A 86 5.95 -12.83 -9.08
C SER A 86 6.43 -13.64 -7.89
N GLN A 87 6.09 -13.20 -6.68
CA GLN A 87 6.37 -13.96 -5.47
C GLN A 87 5.22 -14.91 -5.17
N THR A 88 5.52 -16.04 -4.53
CA THR A 88 4.49 -16.96 -4.02
C THR A 88 3.54 -16.19 -3.11
N LYS A 89 2.27 -16.17 -3.48
CA LYS A 89 1.24 -15.52 -2.66
C LYS A 89 1.07 -16.29 -1.36
N ARG A 90 1.24 -15.60 -0.24
CA ARG A 90 0.99 -16.13 1.10
C ARG A 90 -0.51 -16.02 1.40
N ALA A 91 -1.30 -16.88 0.81
CA ALA A 91 -2.72 -16.97 1.10
C ALA A 91 -2.95 -17.93 2.28
N LEU A 92 -3.87 -17.59 3.16
CA LEU A 92 -4.35 -18.51 4.19
C LEU A 92 -5.10 -19.66 3.54
N ARG A 93 -4.88 -20.88 4.04
CA ARG A 93 -5.68 -22.04 3.64
C ARG A 93 -7.09 -21.94 4.21
N GLY A 94 -8.08 -22.61 3.59
CA GLY A 94 -9.48 -22.53 4.00
C GLY A 94 -9.69 -22.81 5.49
N TRP A 95 -9.07 -23.87 6.04
CA TRP A 95 -9.17 -24.23 7.46
C TRP A 95 -8.54 -23.16 8.40
N GLN A 96 -7.48 -22.49 7.98
CA GLN A 96 -6.89 -21.38 8.75
C GLN A 96 -7.84 -20.18 8.80
N MET A 97 -8.47 -19.89 7.67
CA MET A 97 -9.47 -18.83 7.59
C MET A 97 -10.70 -19.15 8.44
N GLU A 98 -11.18 -20.40 8.39
CA GLU A 98 -12.30 -20.85 9.22
C GLU A 98 -11.98 -20.72 10.72
N LYS A 99 -10.78 -21.14 11.14
CA LYS A 99 -10.31 -20.95 12.51
C LYS A 99 -10.33 -19.48 12.94
N LEU A 100 -9.85 -18.57 12.09
CA LEU A 100 -9.87 -17.13 12.38
C LEU A 100 -11.30 -16.56 12.44
N LEU A 101 -12.19 -17.03 11.59
CA LEU A 101 -13.59 -16.60 11.61
C LEU A 101 -14.33 -17.06 12.85
N ARG A 102 -14.01 -18.26 13.38
CA ARG A 102 -14.67 -18.87 14.54
C ARG A 102 -13.92 -18.68 15.86
N ALA A 103 -12.72 -18.06 15.85
CA ALA A 103 -11.93 -17.91 17.06
C ALA A 103 -12.75 -17.24 18.16
N GLU A 104 -12.80 -17.87 19.32
CA GLU A 104 -13.30 -17.27 20.55
C GLU A 104 -12.34 -16.19 21.01
N ASN A 105 -12.87 -15.15 21.65
CA ASN A 105 -12.11 -13.93 21.90
C ASN A 105 -11.63 -13.81 23.36
N ASP A 106 -11.80 -14.88 24.17
CA ASP A 106 -11.68 -14.78 25.62
C ASP A 106 -10.25 -14.49 26.08
N ASP A 107 -9.27 -15.07 25.40
CA ASP A 107 -7.84 -14.88 25.72
C ASP A 107 -7.19 -13.67 25.02
N LEU A 108 -7.94 -12.97 24.17
CA LEU A 108 -7.40 -11.85 23.41
C LEU A 108 -7.52 -10.53 24.17
N THR A 109 -6.51 -9.69 24.07
CA THR A 109 -6.58 -8.30 24.53
C THR A 109 -7.64 -7.51 23.75
N ARG A 110 -8.03 -6.35 24.28
CA ARG A 110 -8.99 -5.45 23.60
C ARG A 110 -8.51 -5.02 22.19
N GLU A 111 -7.21 -4.82 22.03
CA GLU A 111 -6.60 -4.42 20.76
C GLU A 111 -6.61 -5.57 19.75
N GLU A 112 -6.25 -6.77 20.19
CA GLU A 112 -6.26 -7.98 19.36
C GLU A 112 -7.68 -8.32 18.90
N ARG A 113 -8.65 -8.29 19.80
CA ARG A 113 -10.08 -8.47 19.45
C ARG A 113 -10.54 -7.48 18.39
N ARG A 114 -10.12 -6.22 18.51
CA ARG A 114 -10.46 -5.18 17.54
C ARG A 114 -9.78 -5.42 16.18
N ALA A 115 -8.50 -5.80 16.18
CA ALA A 115 -7.78 -6.12 14.95
C ALA A 115 -8.38 -7.35 14.25
N LEU A 116 -8.69 -8.40 15.00
CA LEU A 116 -9.37 -9.59 14.47
C LEU A 116 -10.75 -9.26 13.89
N ALA A 117 -11.51 -8.39 14.57
CA ALA A 117 -12.82 -7.96 14.08
C ALA A 117 -12.71 -7.17 12.77
N TYR A 118 -11.72 -6.29 12.62
CA TYR A 118 -11.46 -5.62 11.33
C TYR A 118 -11.04 -6.61 10.26
N PHE A 119 -10.17 -7.57 10.58
CA PHE A 119 -9.76 -8.60 9.63
C PHE A 119 -10.94 -9.44 9.14
N ARG A 120 -11.80 -9.90 10.06
CA ARG A 120 -13.06 -10.62 9.75
C ARG A 120 -13.95 -9.78 8.85
N LEU A 121 -14.14 -8.51 9.19
CA LEU A 121 -14.97 -7.60 8.41
C LEU A 121 -14.40 -7.39 7.00
N MET A 122 -13.08 -7.24 6.86
CA MET A 122 -12.44 -7.16 5.54
C MET A 122 -12.75 -8.40 4.69
N PHE A 123 -12.69 -9.58 5.27
CA PHE A 123 -13.03 -10.84 4.58
C PHE A 123 -14.50 -10.91 4.21
N LEU A 124 -15.39 -10.67 5.17
CA LEU A 124 -16.85 -10.71 4.98
C LEU A 124 -17.35 -9.66 3.97
N CYS A 125 -16.63 -8.55 3.85
CA CYS A 125 -16.88 -7.52 2.82
C CYS A 125 -16.12 -7.80 1.50
N ARG A 126 -15.90 -9.07 1.16
CA ARG A 126 -15.28 -9.53 -0.10
C ARG A 126 -13.86 -9.02 -0.33
N GLY A 127 -13.06 -8.94 0.71
CA GLY A 127 -11.66 -8.50 0.65
C GLY A 127 -11.51 -6.99 0.50
N ILE A 128 -12.34 -6.22 1.16
CA ILE A 128 -12.16 -4.76 1.21
C ILE A 128 -10.77 -4.43 1.77
N PRO A 129 -9.95 -3.60 1.10
CA PRO A 129 -8.67 -3.19 1.64
C PRO A 129 -8.82 -2.38 2.92
N PHE A 130 -7.85 -2.45 3.82
CA PHE A 130 -7.89 -1.70 5.09
C PHE A 130 -8.01 -0.17 4.88
N ILE A 131 -7.43 0.37 3.80
CA ILE A 131 -7.60 1.78 3.47
C ILE A 131 -9.06 2.13 3.16
N ASP A 132 -9.74 1.31 2.35
CA ASP A 132 -11.14 1.53 2.01
C ASP A 132 -12.01 1.37 3.27
N LEU A 133 -11.75 0.33 4.10
CA LEU A 133 -12.43 0.10 5.36
C LEU A 133 -12.30 1.28 6.32
N ALA A 134 -11.10 1.86 6.43
CA ALA A 134 -10.82 2.99 7.33
C ALA A 134 -11.54 4.28 6.93
N HIS A 135 -11.74 4.47 5.62
CA HIS A 135 -12.38 5.67 5.07
C HIS A 135 -13.89 5.53 4.84
N LEU A 136 -14.50 4.36 5.16
CA LEU A 136 -15.95 4.21 5.07
C LEU A 136 -16.67 5.27 5.88
N ARG A 137 -17.61 5.93 5.27
CA ARG A 137 -18.48 6.93 5.90
C ARG A 137 -19.81 6.31 6.28
N ARG A 138 -20.54 6.92 7.21
CA ARG A 138 -21.86 6.44 7.64
C ARG A 138 -22.86 6.34 6.50
N GLN A 139 -22.81 7.25 5.54
CA GLN A 139 -23.66 7.27 4.34
C GLN A 139 -23.35 6.11 3.37
N ASP A 140 -22.17 5.48 3.48
CA ASP A 140 -21.78 4.36 2.60
C ASP A 140 -22.51 3.07 2.99
N LEU A 141 -23.09 3.00 4.20
CA LEU A 141 -23.96 1.90 4.61
C LEU A 141 -25.40 2.19 4.23
N GLN A 142 -25.90 1.53 3.19
CA GLN A 142 -27.25 1.67 2.65
C GLN A 142 -28.04 0.37 2.85
N GLY A 143 -28.74 0.25 3.97
CA GLY A 143 -29.45 -0.97 4.33
C GLY A 143 -28.50 -2.15 4.55
N GLU A 144 -28.56 -3.14 3.64
CA GLU A 144 -27.67 -4.32 3.64
C GLU A 144 -26.47 -4.15 2.68
N TYR A 145 -26.26 -3.00 2.14
CA TYR A 145 -25.20 -2.77 1.15
C TYR A 145 -24.18 -1.76 1.66
N LEU A 146 -22.89 -2.04 1.40
CA LEU A 146 -21.84 -1.03 1.39
C LEU A 146 -21.69 -0.48 -0.02
N VAL A 147 -21.84 0.83 -0.17
CA VAL A 147 -21.71 1.54 -1.46
C VAL A 147 -20.65 2.64 -1.29
N TYR A 148 -19.49 2.43 -1.86
CA TYR A 148 -18.35 3.34 -1.67
C TYR A 148 -17.48 3.44 -2.92
N LEU A 149 -16.64 4.45 -3.01
CA LEU A 149 -15.61 4.57 -4.04
C LEU A 149 -14.31 3.95 -3.55
N ARG A 150 -13.75 3.03 -4.33
CA ARG A 150 -12.48 2.40 -4.00
C ARG A 150 -11.36 3.43 -4.01
N HIS A 151 -10.65 3.59 -2.91
CA HIS A 151 -9.63 4.64 -2.74
C HIS A 151 -8.54 4.61 -3.83
N LYS A 152 -8.01 3.42 -4.17
CA LYS A 152 -6.94 3.28 -5.16
C LYS A 152 -7.36 3.57 -6.61
N THR A 153 -8.58 3.23 -7.00
CA THR A 153 -8.99 3.22 -8.41
C THR A 153 -10.18 4.11 -8.71
N GLN A 154 -10.79 4.71 -7.68
CA GLN A 154 -12.00 5.53 -7.76
C GLN A 154 -13.19 4.83 -8.44
N LYS A 155 -13.16 3.48 -8.46
CA LYS A 155 -14.26 2.70 -8.99
C LYS A 155 -15.37 2.55 -7.95
N PRO A 156 -16.64 2.68 -8.34
CA PRO A 156 -17.76 2.43 -7.43
C PRO A 156 -17.81 0.94 -7.07
N MET A 157 -17.97 0.68 -5.79
CA MET A 157 -18.11 -0.65 -5.22
C MET A 157 -19.46 -0.77 -4.53
N ARG A 158 -20.17 -1.87 -4.79
CA ARG A 158 -21.40 -2.23 -4.11
C ARG A 158 -21.29 -3.67 -3.60
N VAL A 159 -21.28 -3.81 -2.28
CA VAL A 159 -21.10 -5.10 -1.61
C VAL A 159 -22.33 -5.40 -0.76
N LYS A 160 -23.02 -6.49 -1.06
CA LYS A 160 -24.07 -7.00 -0.17
C LYS A 160 -23.44 -7.63 1.06
N LEU A 161 -23.85 -7.19 2.23
CA LEU A 161 -23.35 -7.66 3.51
C LEU A 161 -24.16 -8.87 4.00
N SER A 162 -23.46 -9.86 4.56
CA SER A 162 -24.11 -10.92 5.31
C SER A 162 -24.66 -10.40 6.64
N PRO A 163 -25.62 -11.09 7.27
CA PRO A 163 -26.11 -10.73 8.62
C PRO A 163 -24.97 -10.65 9.65
N GLU A 164 -23.95 -11.49 9.52
CA GLU A 164 -22.76 -11.50 10.36
C GLU A 164 -21.90 -10.23 10.14
N ALA A 165 -21.65 -9.88 8.88
CA ALA A 165 -20.92 -8.66 8.54
C ALA A 165 -21.63 -7.40 9.06
N LEU A 166 -22.96 -7.34 8.94
CA LEU A 166 -23.79 -6.26 9.47
C LEU A 166 -23.70 -6.14 10.99
N ARG A 167 -23.81 -7.28 11.71
CA ARG A 167 -23.68 -7.29 13.18
C ARG A 167 -22.31 -6.78 13.61
N LEU A 168 -21.26 -7.29 12.99
CA LEU A 168 -19.88 -6.91 13.29
C LEU A 168 -19.62 -5.43 13.01
N LEU A 169 -20.09 -4.94 11.87
CA LEU A 169 -19.94 -3.56 11.45
C LEU A 169 -20.69 -2.60 12.39
N ARG A 170 -21.93 -2.93 12.77
CA ARG A 170 -22.71 -2.14 13.72
C ARG A 170 -22.07 -2.15 15.12
N GLY A 171 -21.61 -3.30 15.61
CA GLY A 171 -20.94 -3.39 16.91
C GLY A 171 -19.64 -2.61 16.99
N LEU A 172 -18.85 -2.56 15.91
CA LEU A 172 -17.67 -1.73 15.81
C LEU A 172 -18.03 -0.25 15.68
N GLY A 173 -19.04 0.06 14.87
CA GLY A 173 -19.50 1.44 14.61
C GLY A 173 -20.09 2.15 15.84
N GLN A 174 -20.69 1.39 16.79
CA GLN A 174 -21.18 1.96 18.07
C GLN A 174 -20.07 2.63 18.91
N LYS A 175 -18.81 2.26 18.68
CA LYS A 175 -17.65 2.87 19.35
C LYS A 175 -17.18 4.16 18.69
N THR A 176 -17.81 4.57 17.60
CA THR A 176 -17.52 5.81 16.88
C THR A 176 -18.32 6.94 17.50
N THR A 177 -17.69 8.09 17.74
CA THR A 177 -18.39 9.29 18.25
C THR A 177 -19.55 9.67 17.34
N PRO A 178 -20.68 10.17 17.86
CA PRO A 178 -21.83 10.58 17.05
C PRO A 178 -21.49 11.61 15.97
N SER A 179 -20.56 12.51 16.27
CA SER A 179 -20.08 13.57 15.37
C SER A 179 -19.14 13.08 14.27
N SER A 180 -18.61 11.85 14.38
CA SER A 180 -17.68 11.32 13.39
C SER A 180 -18.38 11.04 12.06
N PRO A 181 -17.81 11.49 10.92
CA PRO A 181 -18.31 11.15 9.60
C PRO A 181 -18.02 9.68 9.24
N TYR A 182 -17.06 9.04 9.92
CA TYR A 182 -16.63 7.69 9.64
C TYR A 182 -17.59 6.63 10.21
N LEU A 183 -17.73 5.53 9.50
CA LEU A 183 -18.53 4.39 9.91
C LEU A 183 -17.86 3.58 11.05
N LEU A 184 -16.53 3.56 11.06
CA LEU A 184 -15.72 2.80 12.00
C LEU A 184 -14.71 3.70 12.74
N PRO A 185 -14.37 3.39 14.01
CA PRO A 185 -13.44 4.18 14.81
C PRO A 185 -11.97 3.83 14.48
N ILE A 186 -11.58 4.00 13.21
CA ILE A 186 -10.22 3.73 12.74
C ILE A 186 -9.44 5.02 12.57
N LEU A 187 -10.08 6.04 11.98
CA LEU A 187 -9.50 7.36 11.77
C LEU A 187 -10.06 8.35 12.78
N ASP A 188 -9.26 9.38 13.06
CA ASP A 188 -9.69 10.48 13.89
C ASP A 188 -10.76 11.32 13.17
N ALA A 189 -11.85 11.60 13.86
CA ALA A 189 -12.97 12.36 13.32
C ALA A 189 -12.65 13.85 13.13
N GLU A 190 -11.72 14.38 13.90
CA GLU A 190 -11.30 15.78 13.87
C GLU A 190 -10.37 16.07 12.68
N ILE A 191 -9.67 15.05 12.19
CA ILE A 191 -8.73 15.15 11.07
C ILE A 191 -9.44 14.71 9.80
N GLN A 192 -9.97 15.66 9.02
CA GLN A 192 -10.82 15.31 7.89
C GLN A 192 -10.11 15.19 6.55
N ASP A 193 -9.00 15.89 6.32
CA ASP A 193 -8.33 15.95 5.02
C ASP A 193 -6.82 16.17 5.11
N GLY A 194 -6.14 15.92 3.99
CA GLY A 194 -4.76 16.30 3.76
C GLY A 194 -3.71 15.38 4.36
N TRP A 195 -2.55 15.96 4.67
CA TRP A 195 -1.39 15.22 5.15
C TRP A 195 -1.60 14.59 6.53
N GLU A 196 -2.32 15.26 7.41
CA GLU A 196 -2.59 14.78 8.77
C GLU A 196 -3.49 13.54 8.76
N GLN A 197 -4.52 13.52 7.90
CA GLN A 197 -5.35 12.33 7.69
C GLN A 197 -4.52 11.15 7.16
N TYR A 198 -3.63 11.40 6.21
CA TYR A 198 -2.72 10.38 5.71
C TYR A 198 -1.83 9.82 6.82
N LEU A 199 -1.26 10.66 7.68
CA LEU A 199 -0.46 10.22 8.83
C LEU A 199 -1.29 9.41 9.83
N SER A 200 -2.49 9.85 10.17
CA SER A 200 -3.43 9.12 11.02
C SER A 200 -3.71 7.72 10.47
N TYR A 201 -4.00 7.63 9.18
CA TYR A 201 -4.16 6.34 8.50
C TYR A 201 -2.89 5.47 8.57
N GLN A 202 -1.71 6.02 8.34
CA GLN A 202 -0.45 5.26 8.41
C GLN A 202 -0.18 4.69 9.81
N ILE A 203 -0.52 5.45 10.85
CA ILE A 203 -0.43 4.99 12.24
C ILE A 203 -1.43 3.85 12.48
N ALA A 204 -2.69 4.02 12.08
CA ALA A 204 -3.73 3.00 12.21
C ALA A 204 -3.34 1.70 11.49
N LEU A 205 -2.85 1.79 10.24
CA LEU A 205 -2.39 0.63 9.46
C LEU A 205 -1.19 -0.07 10.12
N ARG A 206 -0.23 0.68 10.63
CA ARG A 206 0.94 0.11 11.33
C ARG A 206 0.51 -0.65 12.58
N ASN A 207 -0.37 -0.08 13.38
CA ASN A 207 -0.89 -0.69 14.60
C ASN A 207 -1.70 -1.95 14.26
N PHE A 208 -2.60 -1.89 13.29
CA PHE A 208 -3.35 -3.04 12.81
C PHE A 208 -2.44 -4.19 12.37
N ASN A 209 -1.46 -3.91 11.51
CA ASN A 209 -0.52 -4.92 11.04
C ASN A 209 0.39 -5.48 12.15
N ARG A 210 0.75 -4.67 13.14
CA ARG A 210 1.55 -5.12 14.29
C ARG A 210 0.75 -6.09 15.15
N THR A 211 -0.49 -5.75 15.46
CA THR A 211 -1.37 -6.56 16.30
C THR A 211 -1.75 -7.88 15.62
N LEU A 212 -1.92 -7.91 14.30
CA LEU A 212 -2.19 -9.16 13.56
C LEU A 212 -0.98 -10.12 13.46
N LYS A 213 0.21 -9.70 13.87
CA LYS A 213 1.42 -10.54 13.84
C LYS A 213 1.73 -11.19 15.18
N GLN A 214 1.07 -10.77 16.22
CA GLN A 214 1.11 -11.36 17.55
C GLN A 214 0.26 -12.63 17.60
#